data_1ae5f7fdebe6849fe9bf800f985d6a26
#
_entry.id   1ae5f7fdebe6849fe9bf800f985d6a26
#
_cell.length_a   1.000
_cell.length_b   1.000
_cell.length_c   1.000
_cell.angle_alpha   90.00
_cell.angle_beta   90.00
_cell.angle_gamma   90.00
#
_symmetry.space_group_name_H-M   'P 1'
#
loop_
_entity.id
_entity.type
_entity.pdbx_description
1 polymer ?
#
loop_
_entity_poly.entity_id
_entity_poly.type
_entity_poly.pdbx_seq_one_letter_code
_entity_poly.pdbx_strand_id
1 'polypeptide(L)'
;MARVRLGDVAREVRKRTLEGSDLPTVGLEHLDPCEVELTRWDEGVETTFTKGFEKGQVLFGRRRAYLHKAVVAPFNGVCSGDITVIAAGDGLSPRLLPFIIQNDALFKHAVEKSAGSLSPRVKWQGLADFEIELPCIQAQEGLADVLWAAQETKRRYKRLLATCDDVV
;
A
#
# COMPACT_ATOMS: atom_id res chain seq x y z
N MET A 1 23.91 5.14 -5.33
CA MET A 1 22.72 5.01 -4.48
C MET A 1 22.78 6.07 -3.40
N ALA A 2 21.68 6.74 -3.11
CA ALA A 2 21.60 7.72 -2.02
C ALA A 2 20.79 7.10 -0.86
N ARG A 3 21.28 7.24 0.36
CA ARG A 3 20.55 6.84 1.57
C ARG A 3 19.65 8.00 1.97
N VAL A 4 18.36 7.75 2.01
CA VAL A 4 17.32 8.74 2.31
C VAL A 4 16.30 8.15 3.28
N ARG A 5 15.56 9.01 3.98
CA ARG A 5 14.39 8.55 4.76
C ARG A 5 13.18 8.46 3.88
N LEU A 6 12.29 7.52 4.16
CA LEU A 6 11.02 7.40 3.42
C LEU A 6 10.23 8.72 3.42
N GLY A 7 10.23 9.45 4.53
CA GLY A 7 9.55 10.74 4.64
C GLY A 7 10.14 11.88 3.80
N ASP A 8 11.38 11.74 3.31
CA ASP A 8 12.00 12.73 2.42
C ASP A 8 11.54 12.58 0.96
N VAL A 9 11.08 11.36 0.58
CA VAL A 9 10.74 11.00 -0.80
C VAL A 9 9.30 10.47 -0.95
N ALA A 10 8.55 10.36 0.12
CA ALA A 10 7.13 9.99 0.13
C ALA A 10 6.39 10.79 1.20
N ARG A 11 5.06 10.87 1.08
CA ARG A 11 4.23 11.61 2.03
C ARG A 11 2.92 10.89 2.34
N GLU A 12 2.40 11.11 3.55
CA GLU A 12 1.02 10.74 3.89
C GLU A 12 0.04 11.68 3.21
N VAL A 13 -0.96 11.12 2.55
CA VAL A 13 -2.08 11.86 1.97
C VAL A 13 -3.23 11.90 2.98
N ARG A 14 -3.71 13.11 3.31
CA ARG A 14 -4.79 13.35 4.26
C ARG A 14 -6.00 14.01 3.59
N LYS A 15 -6.35 13.54 2.40
CA LYS A 15 -7.54 14.02 1.68
C LYS A 15 -8.79 13.55 2.41
N ARG A 16 -9.73 14.47 2.67
CA ARG A 16 -11.07 14.13 3.14
C ARG A 16 -12.06 14.19 1.98
N THR A 17 -12.94 13.22 1.95
CA THR A 17 -14.09 13.16 1.02
C THR A 17 -15.36 13.34 1.84
N LEU A 18 -16.41 13.85 1.23
CA LEU A 18 -17.72 13.98 1.89
C LEU A 18 -18.29 12.59 2.21
N GLU A 19 -18.94 12.46 3.36
CA GLU A 19 -19.70 11.27 3.73
C GLU A 19 -20.80 10.99 2.70
N GLY A 20 -21.09 9.70 2.45
CA GLY A 20 -22.15 9.29 1.51
C GLY A 20 -21.76 9.41 0.04
N SER A 21 -20.46 9.48 -0.30
CA SER A 21 -20.01 9.40 -1.69
C SER A 21 -20.20 7.98 -2.23
N ASP A 22 -20.68 7.84 -3.47
CA ASP A 22 -20.79 6.55 -4.20
C ASP A 22 -19.42 5.97 -4.62
N LEU A 23 -18.34 6.38 -3.93
CA LEU A 23 -17.00 5.94 -4.23
C LEU A 23 -16.74 4.54 -3.68
N PRO A 24 -15.93 3.72 -4.38
CA PRO A 24 -15.48 2.44 -3.85
C PRO A 24 -14.83 2.58 -2.47
N THR A 25 -15.17 1.65 -1.58
CA THR A 25 -14.78 1.68 -0.17
C THR A 25 -13.78 0.58 0.14
N VAL A 26 -12.69 0.94 0.83
CA VAL A 26 -11.62 0.01 1.20
C VAL A 26 -11.41 -0.02 2.72
N GLY A 27 -11.71 -1.17 3.33
CA GLY A 27 -11.38 -1.49 4.72
C GLY A 27 -10.07 -2.30 4.82
N LEU A 28 -9.60 -2.55 6.05
CA LEU A 28 -8.42 -3.41 6.28
C LEU A 28 -8.62 -4.85 5.83
N GLU A 29 -9.85 -5.33 5.80
CA GLU A 29 -10.27 -6.65 5.34
C GLU A 29 -10.03 -6.86 3.85
N HIS A 30 -10.01 -5.79 3.07
CA HIS A 30 -9.77 -5.81 1.63
C HIS A 30 -8.28 -5.87 1.27
N LEU A 31 -7.40 -5.53 2.21
CA LEU A 31 -5.96 -5.60 2.00
C LEU A 31 -5.48 -7.03 2.29
N ASP A 32 -5.08 -7.74 1.26
CA ASP A 32 -4.52 -9.08 1.39
C ASP A 32 -3.05 -9.01 1.84
N PRO A 33 -2.63 -9.86 2.81
CA PRO A 33 -1.24 -9.89 3.26
C PRO A 33 -0.26 -10.22 2.13
N CYS A 34 0.88 -9.53 2.07
CA CYS A 34 1.95 -9.77 1.10
C CYS A 34 1.54 -9.62 -0.38
N GLU A 35 0.41 -8.95 -0.65
CA GLU A 35 -0.03 -8.60 -2.00
C GLU A 35 0.24 -7.12 -2.30
N VAL A 36 0.66 -6.84 -3.54
CA VAL A 36 0.95 -5.46 -3.99
C VAL A 36 -0.30 -4.80 -4.58
N GLU A 37 -1.20 -5.59 -5.17
CA GLU A 37 -2.41 -5.09 -5.84
C GLU A 37 -3.65 -5.28 -4.98
N LEU A 38 -4.52 -4.27 -4.95
CA LEU A 38 -5.85 -4.36 -4.36
C LEU A 38 -6.75 -5.17 -5.29
N THR A 39 -7.35 -6.25 -4.78
CA THR A 39 -8.21 -7.16 -5.56
C THR A 39 -9.65 -7.20 -5.06
N ARG A 40 -9.93 -6.63 -3.89
CA ARG A 40 -11.24 -6.64 -3.24
C ARG A 40 -11.58 -5.25 -2.68
N TRP A 41 -12.82 -4.85 -2.79
CA TRP A 41 -13.38 -3.60 -2.24
C TRP A 41 -14.90 -3.70 -2.20
N ASP A 42 -15.56 -2.77 -1.54
CA ASP A 42 -17.02 -2.63 -1.56
C ASP A 42 -17.43 -1.50 -2.50
N GLU A 43 -18.53 -1.70 -3.22
CA GLU A 43 -19.18 -0.69 -4.08
C GLU A 43 -20.62 -0.45 -3.62
N GLY A 44 -21.07 0.80 -3.66
CA GLY A 44 -22.46 1.18 -3.34
C GLY A 44 -22.86 0.91 -1.89
N VAL A 45 -21.88 0.78 -0.98
CA VAL A 45 -22.15 0.55 0.44
C VAL A 45 -22.10 1.87 1.20
N GLU A 46 -23.12 2.13 1.99
CA GLU A 46 -23.12 3.28 2.92
C GLU A 46 -21.92 3.15 3.88
N THR A 47 -21.04 4.15 3.90
CA THR A 47 -19.83 4.12 4.72
C THR A 47 -19.65 5.43 5.49
N THR A 48 -19.11 5.32 6.68
CA THR A 48 -18.64 6.46 7.49
C THR A 48 -17.20 6.86 7.19
N PHE A 49 -16.56 6.19 6.22
CA PHE A 49 -15.18 6.50 5.85
C PHE A 49 -15.11 7.82 5.09
N THR A 50 -14.23 8.69 5.55
CA THR A 50 -14.02 10.04 4.97
C THR A 50 -12.62 10.25 4.43
N LYS A 51 -11.73 9.25 4.57
CA LYS A 51 -10.36 9.34 4.09
C LYS A 51 -10.28 8.96 2.63
N GLY A 52 -10.10 9.96 1.77
CA GLY A 52 -9.99 9.76 0.32
C GLY A 52 -8.60 9.28 -0.10
N PHE A 53 -8.56 8.49 -1.16
CA PHE A 53 -7.34 8.10 -1.87
C PHE A 53 -7.54 8.20 -3.39
N GLU A 54 -6.43 8.24 -4.11
CA GLU A 54 -6.39 8.32 -5.57
C GLU A 54 -5.67 7.11 -6.16
N LYS A 55 -5.99 6.81 -7.40
CA LYS A 55 -5.32 5.77 -8.18
C LYS A 55 -3.79 5.94 -8.14
N GLY A 56 -3.08 4.84 -7.94
CA GLY A 56 -1.61 4.81 -7.86
C GLY A 56 -1.04 5.09 -6.47
N GLN A 57 -1.84 5.55 -5.52
CA GLN A 57 -1.40 5.70 -4.14
C GLN A 57 -1.36 4.36 -3.42
N VAL A 58 -0.50 4.24 -2.41
CA VAL A 58 -0.38 3.03 -1.61
C VAL A 58 -1.25 3.14 -0.37
N LEU A 59 -2.04 2.12 -0.14
CA LEU A 59 -2.89 1.93 1.02
C LEU A 59 -2.17 1.01 2.01
N PHE A 60 -1.65 1.57 3.10
CA PHE A 60 -0.89 0.84 4.12
C PHE A 60 -1.76 0.61 5.36
N GLY A 61 -1.95 -0.66 5.73
CA GLY A 61 -2.65 -1.05 6.95
C GLY A 61 -1.84 -0.71 8.19
N ARG A 62 -2.13 0.43 8.83
CA ARG A 62 -1.39 0.91 10.00
C ARG A 62 -1.66 0.13 11.29
N ARG A 63 -2.78 -0.58 11.35
CA ARG A 63 -3.18 -1.43 12.48
C ARG A 63 -2.64 -2.84 12.25
N ARG A 64 -1.93 -3.40 13.27
CA ARG A 64 -1.32 -4.73 13.22
C ARG A 64 -0.40 -4.86 12.01
N ALA A 65 0.62 -3.99 11.92
CA ALA A 65 1.56 -3.95 10.81
C ALA A 65 2.25 -5.30 10.53
N TYR A 66 2.34 -6.19 11.53
CA TYR A 66 2.84 -7.55 11.36
C TYR A 66 2.03 -8.43 10.40
N LEU A 67 0.85 -7.99 9.96
CA LEU A 67 0.07 -8.68 8.92
C LEU A 67 0.51 -8.35 7.49
N HIS A 68 1.50 -7.50 7.29
CA HIS A 68 2.08 -7.12 5.98
C HIS A 68 1.02 -6.69 4.94
N LYS A 69 0.07 -5.86 5.36
CA LYS A 69 -1.03 -5.37 4.53
C LYS A 69 -0.70 -4.01 3.92
N ALA A 70 -0.31 -3.98 2.67
CA ALA A 70 -0.13 -2.75 1.89
C ALA A 70 -0.36 -3.03 0.41
N VAL A 71 -1.17 -2.21 -0.26
CA VAL A 71 -1.56 -2.42 -1.66
C VAL A 71 -1.56 -1.11 -2.43
N VAL A 72 -1.38 -1.16 -3.75
CA VAL A 72 -1.59 0.00 -4.62
C VAL A 72 -3.06 0.11 -5.02
N ALA A 73 -3.60 1.31 -4.97
CA ALA A 73 -4.98 1.60 -5.35
C ALA A 73 -5.15 1.62 -6.88
N PRO A 74 -6.06 0.81 -7.47
CA PRO A 74 -6.30 0.80 -8.91
C PRO A 74 -7.30 1.87 -9.37
N PHE A 75 -7.98 2.55 -8.44
CA PHE A 75 -9.01 3.57 -8.66
C PHE A 75 -8.97 4.64 -7.56
N ASN A 76 -9.83 5.64 -7.67
CA ASN A 76 -10.06 6.64 -6.61
C ASN A 76 -11.18 6.16 -5.69
N GLY A 77 -11.03 6.33 -4.37
CA GLY A 77 -12.02 5.86 -3.43
C GLY A 77 -11.86 6.44 -2.03
N VAL A 78 -12.55 5.81 -1.07
CA VAL A 78 -12.47 6.13 0.35
C VAL A 78 -11.98 4.91 1.14
N CYS A 79 -11.27 5.14 2.23
CA CYS A 79 -10.73 4.05 3.03
C CYS A 79 -10.89 4.28 4.54
N SER A 80 -10.75 3.18 5.28
CA SER A 80 -10.75 3.16 6.74
C SER A 80 -9.68 4.08 7.34
N GLY A 81 -9.98 4.67 8.49
CA GLY A 81 -9.03 5.42 9.31
C GLY A 81 -7.81 4.59 9.77
N ASP A 82 -7.91 3.27 9.75
CA ASP A 82 -6.81 2.33 10.05
C ASP A 82 -5.91 2.05 8.84
N ILE A 83 -6.11 2.77 7.73
CA ILE A 83 -5.25 2.76 6.53
C ILE A 83 -4.52 4.10 6.44
N THR A 84 -3.20 4.07 6.23
CA THR A 84 -2.40 5.24 5.86
C THR A 84 -2.27 5.27 4.34
N VAL A 85 -2.71 6.39 3.73
CA VAL A 85 -2.56 6.61 2.29
C VAL A 85 -1.20 7.27 2.04
N ILE A 86 -0.39 6.66 1.18
CA ILE A 86 0.99 7.10 0.90
C ILE A 86 1.13 7.40 -0.59
N ALA A 87 1.68 8.56 -0.90
CA ALA A 87 2.05 8.96 -2.26
C ALA A 87 3.56 9.18 -2.38
N ALA A 88 4.12 8.89 -3.55
CA ALA A 88 5.49 9.26 -3.86
C ALA A 88 5.64 10.79 -3.88
N GLY A 89 6.78 11.25 -3.43
CA GLY A 89 7.25 12.62 -3.53
C GLY A 89 8.36 12.75 -4.56
N ASP A 90 9.09 13.85 -4.49
CA ASP A 90 10.18 14.12 -5.41
C ASP A 90 11.30 13.08 -5.25
N GLY A 91 11.88 12.65 -6.37
CA GLY A 91 12.99 11.71 -6.40
C GLY A 91 12.61 10.23 -6.21
N LEU A 92 11.33 9.92 -6.01
CA LEU A 92 10.83 8.53 -5.92
C LEU A 92 9.82 8.24 -7.03
N SER A 93 10.08 7.20 -7.82
CA SER A 93 9.12 6.70 -8.81
C SER A 93 7.84 6.21 -8.12
N PRO A 94 6.65 6.73 -8.50
CA PRO A 94 5.38 6.21 -7.99
C PRO A 94 5.18 4.72 -8.28
N ARG A 95 5.78 4.22 -9.38
CA ARG A 95 5.71 2.80 -9.75
C ARG A 95 6.56 1.91 -8.86
N LEU A 96 7.63 2.45 -8.27
CA LEU A 96 8.49 1.69 -7.35
C LEU A 96 7.98 1.73 -5.91
N LEU A 97 7.26 2.78 -5.52
CA LEU A 97 6.77 2.97 -4.15
C LEU A 97 6.05 1.74 -3.56
N PRO A 98 5.13 1.04 -4.27
CA PRO A 98 4.45 -0.13 -3.70
C PRO A 98 5.40 -1.23 -3.24
N PHE A 99 6.48 -1.46 -3.98
CA PHE A 99 7.47 -2.49 -3.66
C PHE A 99 8.39 -2.06 -2.51
N ILE A 100 8.70 -0.77 -2.40
CA ILE A 100 9.42 -0.24 -1.24
C ILE A 100 8.56 -0.43 0.03
N ILE A 101 7.27 -0.14 -0.04
CA ILE A 101 6.36 -0.30 1.10
C ILE A 101 6.15 -1.78 1.46
N GLN A 102 6.17 -2.68 0.48
CA GLN A 102 6.05 -4.13 0.70
C GLN A 102 7.33 -4.81 1.20
N ASN A 103 8.40 -4.05 1.46
CA ASN A 103 9.65 -4.59 1.96
C ASN A 103 9.49 -5.10 3.40
N ASP A 104 9.96 -6.31 3.69
CA ASP A 104 9.92 -6.92 5.02
C ASP A 104 10.63 -6.08 6.09
N ALA A 105 11.74 -5.43 5.73
CA ALA A 105 12.48 -4.56 6.64
C ALA A 105 11.63 -3.33 7.05
N LEU A 106 10.81 -2.77 6.15
CA LEU A 106 9.89 -1.68 6.47
C LEU A 106 8.78 -2.17 7.40
N PHE A 107 8.20 -3.35 7.16
CA PHE A 107 7.19 -3.90 8.07
C PHE A 107 7.75 -4.21 9.46
N LYS A 108 8.97 -4.76 9.53
CA LYS A 108 9.66 -4.96 10.81
C LYS A 108 9.83 -3.63 11.55
N HIS A 109 10.33 -2.61 10.88
CA HIS A 109 10.44 -1.26 11.43
C HIS A 109 9.08 -0.69 11.87
N ALA A 110 8.03 -0.88 11.06
CA ALA A 110 6.67 -0.46 11.40
C ALA A 110 6.13 -1.12 12.67
N VAL A 111 6.42 -2.41 12.86
CA VAL A 111 6.06 -3.14 14.09
C VAL A 111 6.79 -2.57 15.30
N GLU A 112 8.10 -2.31 15.20
CA GLU A 112 8.91 -1.70 16.26
C GLU A 112 8.43 -0.30 16.65
N LYS A 113 7.92 0.48 15.68
CA LYS A 113 7.37 1.83 15.88
C LYS A 113 5.88 1.86 16.23
N SER A 114 5.23 0.70 16.30
CA SER A 114 3.81 0.59 16.65
C SER A 114 3.59 0.80 18.14
N ALA A 115 2.47 1.43 18.50
CA ALA A 115 2.04 1.65 19.88
C ALA A 115 0.62 1.12 20.11
N GLY A 116 0.37 0.65 21.33
CA GLY A 116 -0.91 0.07 21.76
C GLY A 116 -0.79 -1.43 22.08
N SER A 117 -1.37 -1.87 23.21
CA SER A 117 -1.23 -3.24 23.72
C SER A 117 -2.08 -4.26 22.98
N LEU A 118 -3.37 -3.97 22.76
CA LEU A 118 -4.33 -4.92 22.16
C LEU A 118 -4.39 -4.81 20.64
N SER A 119 -4.13 -3.64 20.08
CA SER A 119 -4.22 -3.38 18.66
C SER A 119 -3.20 -2.32 18.25
N PRO A 120 -1.91 -2.70 18.18
CA PRO A 120 -0.83 -1.76 17.90
C PRO A 120 -1.04 -1.08 16.54
N ARG A 121 -0.77 0.23 16.51
CA ARG A 121 -0.86 1.06 15.31
C ARG A 121 0.45 1.82 15.12
N VAL A 122 0.95 1.84 13.90
CA VAL A 122 2.05 2.71 13.51
C VAL A 122 1.52 4.05 12.99
N LYS A 123 2.15 5.15 13.38
CA LYS A 123 1.88 6.49 12.82
C LYS A 123 2.78 6.73 11.61
N TRP A 124 2.36 7.66 10.74
CA TRP A 124 3.18 8.05 9.58
C TRP A 124 4.61 8.41 9.96
N GLN A 125 4.82 9.19 11.03
CA GLN A 125 6.16 9.56 11.50
C GLN A 125 7.06 8.34 11.73
N GLY A 126 6.50 7.24 12.28
CA GLY A 126 7.25 6.01 12.48
C GLY A 126 7.65 5.33 11.16
N LEU A 127 6.83 5.44 10.12
CA LEU A 127 7.18 4.95 8.77
C LEU A 127 8.16 5.88 8.07
N ALA A 128 7.96 7.20 8.21
CA ALA A 128 8.78 8.23 7.58
C ALA A 128 10.26 8.19 7.97
N ASP A 129 10.56 7.70 9.18
CA ASP A 129 11.93 7.54 9.70
C ASP A 129 12.68 6.33 9.11
N PHE A 130 11.99 5.47 8.34
CA PHE A 130 12.64 4.30 7.73
C PHE A 130 13.64 4.74 6.66
N GLU A 131 14.88 4.26 6.78
CA GLU A 131 15.96 4.55 5.84
C GLU A 131 15.98 3.56 4.69
N ILE A 132 16.08 4.08 3.47
CA ILE A 132 16.15 3.30 2.23
C ILE A 132 17.33 3.77 1.38
N GLU A 133 17.87 2.88 0.57
CA GLU A 133 18.85 3.21 -0.46
C GLU A 133 18.15 3.32 -1.81
N LEU A 134 18.12 4.52 -2.38
CA LEU A 134 17.51 4.77 -3.68
C LEU A 134 18.58 4.98 -4.75
N PRO A 135 18.47 4.30 -5.90
CA PRO A 135 19.22 4.62 -7.09
C PRO A 135 18.67 5.88 -7.77
N CYS A 136 19.31 6.34 -8.84
CA CYS A 136 18.77 7.43 -9.67
C CYS A 136 17.42 7.04 -10.27
N ILE A 137 16.61 8.05 -10.62
CA ILE A 137 15.22 7.84 -11.08
C ILE A 137 15.10 6.91 -12.29
N GLN A 138 16.04 6.93 -13.20
CA GLN A 138 16.07 6.03 -14.36
C GLN A 138 16.23 4.56 -13.93
N ALA A 139 17.11 4.28 -12.96
CA ALA A 139 17.27 2.93 -12.44
C ALA A 139 16.06 2.48 -11.61
N GLN A 140 15.37 3.41 -10.93
CA GLN A 140 14.11 3.13 -10.25
C GLN A 140 13.03 2.69 -11.24
N GLU A 141 12.89 3.34 -12.39
CA GLU A 141 11.92 2.94 -13.44
C GLU A 141 12.25 1.55 -13.99
N GLY A 142 13.53 1.26 -14.28
CA GLY A 142 13.95 -0.07 -14.71
C GLY A 142 13.65 -1.16 -13.67
N LEU A 143 13.86 -0.88 -12.39
CA LEU A 143 13.49 -1.79 -11.30
C LEU A 143 11.97 -1.99 -11.24
N ALA A 144 11.20 -0.91 -11.35
CA ALA A 144 9.75 -0.99 -11.37
C ALA A 144 9.23 -1.84 -12.52
N ASP A 145 9.79 -1.72 -13.73
CA ASP A 145 9.43 -2.54 -14.88
C ASP A 145 9.61 -4.04 -14.60
N VAL A 146 10.75 -4.43 -14.03
CA VAL A 146 11.02 -5.84 -13.67
C VAL A 146 10.06 -6.33 -12.59
N LEU A 147 9.85 -5.55 -11.54
CA LEU A 147 8.98 -5.92 -10.42
C LEU A 147 7.51 -6.04 -10.84
N TRP A 148 7.03 -5.13 -11.68
CA TRP A 148 5.67 -5.22 -12.23
C TRP A 148 5.50 -6.40 -13.20
N ALA A 149 6.51 -6.73 -14.02
CA ALA A 149 6.49 -7.93 -14.86
C ALA A 149 6.44 -9.22 -14.02
N ALA A 150 7.19 -9.27 -12.91
CA ALA A 150 7.14 -10.37 -11.96
C ALA A 150 5.76 -10.47 -11.28
N GLN A 151 5.16 -9.34 -10.89
CA GLN A 151 3.82 -9.30 -10.31
C GLN A 151 2.74 -9.78 -11.29
N GLU A 152 2.82 -9.36 -12.55
CA GLU A 152 1.92 -9.86 -13.62
C GLU A 152 2.05 -11.38 -13.81
N THR A 153 3.27 -11.90 -13.81
CA THR A 153 3.53 -13.34 -13.88
C THR A 153 2.91 -14.08 -12.69
N LYS A 154 3.12 -13.58 -11.47
CA LYS A 154 2.49 -14.13 -10.25
C LYS A 154 0.96 -14.16 -10.38
N ARG A 155 0.35 -13.07 -10.88
CA ARG A 155 -1.10 -12.97 -11.10
C ARG A 155 -1.62 -14.01 -12.09
N ARG A 156 -0.91 -14.20 -13.21
CA ARG A 156 -1.25 -15.22 -14.21
C ARG A 156 -1.17 -16.63 -13.64
N TYR A 157 -0.15 -16.94 -12.87
CA TYR A 157 -0.01 -18.22 -12.19
C TYR A 157 -1.16 -18.49 -11.22
N LYS A 158 -1.54 -17.50 -10.40
CA LYS A 158 -2.68 -17.64 -9.47
C LYS A 158 -3.98 -17.94 -10.21
N ARG A 159 -4.24 -17.28 -11.35
CA ARG A 159 -5.42 -17.55 -12.19
C ARG A 159 -5.41 -18.97 -12.74
N LEU A 160 -4.27 -19.46 -13.24
CA LEU A 160 -4.15 -20.82 -13.74
C LEU A 160 -4.42 -21.86 -12.65
N LEU A 161 -3.86 -21.67 -11.46
CA LEU A 161 -4.12 -22.57 -10.31
C LEU A 161 -5.61 -22.58 -9.95
N ALA A 162 -6.26 -21.43 -9.83
CA ALA A 162 -7.69 -21.36 -9.54
C ALA A 162 -8.53 -22.11 -10.61
N THR A 163 -8.18 -21.98 -11.91
CA THR A 163 -8.87 -22.69 -12.98
C THR A 163 -8.65 -24.22 -12.88
N CYS A 164 -7.50 -24.68 -12.42
CA CYS A 164 -7.24 -26.11 -12.23
C CYS A 164 -8.04 -26.68 -11.05
N ASP A 165 -8.21 -25.91 -9.96
CA ASP A 165 -8.99 -26.34 -8.79
C ASP A 165 -10.49 -26.44 -9.09
N ASP A 166 -11.02 -25.65 -10.03
CA ASP A 166 -12.42 -25.68 -10.48
C ASP A 166 -12.74 -26.89 -11.39
N VAL A 167 -11.74 -27.65 -11.84
CA VAL A 167 -11.90 -28.80 -12.78
C VAL A 167 -11.84 -30.16 -12.04
N VAL A 168 -11.55 -30.19 -10.75
CA VAL A 168 -11.52 -31.40 -9.91
C VAL A 168 -12.75 -31.50 -9.03
#